data_d4ae47481b63aa0372a886a2ea63aff5
#
_entry.id   d4ae47481b63aa0372a886a2ea63aff5
#
_cell.length_a   1.000
_cell.length_b   1.000
_cell.length_c   1.000
_cell.angle_alpha   90.00
_cell.angle_beta   90.00
_cell.angle_gamma   90.00
#
_symmetry.space_group_name_H-M   'P 1'
#
loop_
_entity.id
_entity.type
_entity.pdbx_description
1 polymer ?
#
loop_
_entity_poly.entity_id
_entity_poly.type
_entity_poly.pdbx_seq_one_letter_code
_entity_poly.pdbx_strand_id
1 'polypeptide(L)'
;MGIVMKVLNRQYHRDQDQGFTLIELVITIAIIAIIAAMAAPSMQKQIRQAKTKDGANIIEAALKDARTQAMIAQRSTRVVLTNSSSSKKITVLYVKRSATDADEMLSDYTLDKNLTITASPSALTAVSFTPYKKAYQGDTGTGTVTDSSTNFSVCYGAGSDKYTIMVDASSNIVTSKNGTCS
;
A
#
# COMPACT_ATOMS: atom_id res chain seq x y z
N MET A 1 28.59 -79.32 31.78
CA MET A 1 27.91 -78.06 32.06
C MET A 1 28.03 -77.22 30.81
N GLY A 2 27.10 -77.38 29.86
CA GLY A 2 27.14 -76.77 28.53
C GLY A 2 26.16 -75.61 28.43
N ILE A 3 26.67 -74.42 28.15
CA ILE A 3 25.86 -73.22 27.98
C ILE A 3 25.52 -73.13 26.49
N VAL A 4 24.20 -73.32 26.18
CA VAL A 4 23.69 -73.14 24.82
C VAL A 4 23.42 -71.64 24.59
N MET A 5 24.26 -70.98 23.77
CA MET A 5 24.01 -69.64 23.30
C MET A 5 22.90 -69.65 22.24
N LYS A 6 21.76 -69.10 22.60
CA LYS A 6 20.61 -68.88 21.71
C LYS A 6 20.87 -67.62 20.88
N VAL A 7 21.29 -67.80 19.65
CA VAL A 7 21.48 -66.70 18.67
C VAL A 7 20.07 -66.22 18.29
N LEU A 8 19.70 -65.00 18.71
CA LEU A 8 18.50 -64.31 18.30
C LEU A 8 18.70 -63.81 16.87
N ASN A 9 18.10 -64.49 15.92
CA ASN A 9 18.03 -64.03 14.53
C ASN A 9 17.06 -62.85 14.41
N ARG A 10 17.60 -61.63 14.42
CA ARG A 10 16.84 -60.40 14.18
C ARG A 10 16.57 -60.36 12.69
N GLN A 11 15.36 -60.70 12.26
CA GLN A 11 14.90 -60.44 10.90
C GLN A 11 14.78 -58.95 10.72
N TYR A 12 15.68 -58.37 9.94
CA TYR A 12 15.61 -57.01 9.44
C TYR A 12 14.47 -56.98 8.39
N HIS A 13 13.30 -56.48 8.77
CA HIS A 13 12.31 -56.09 7.76
C HIS A 13 12.90 -54.92 6.98
N ARG A 14 13.35 -55.16 5.77
CA ARG A 14 13.54 -54.13 4.76
C ARG A 14 12.15 -53.63 4.41
N ASP A 15 11.77 -52.47 4.95
CA ASP A 15 10.71 -51.69 4.38
C ASP A 15 11.14 -51.38 2.95
N GLN A 16 10.40 -51.92 1.99
CA GLN A 16 10.59 -51.60 0.57
C GLN A 16 10.09 -50.17 0.40
N ASP A 17 11.00 -49.21 0.33
CA ASP A 17 10.74 -47.85 -0.10
C ASP A 17 10.15 -47.94 -1.52
N GLN A 18 8.84 -47.96 -1.60
CA GLN A 18 8.12 -47.89 -2.88
C GLN A 18 8.23 -46.45 -3.40
N GLY A 19 9.17 -46.24 -4.31
CA GLY A 19 9.29 -44.97 -5.02
C GLY A 19 8.04 -44.69 -5.89
N PHE A 20 7.73 -43.45 -6.08
CA PHE A 20 6.64 -43.01 -6.96
C PHE A 20 6.87 -43.51 -8.38
N THR A 21 5.79 -43.96 -9.01
CA THR A 21 5.83 -44.31 -10.42
C THR A 21 5.83 -43.03 -11.27
N LEU A 22 6.44 -43.08 -12.46
CA LEU A 22 6.49 -41.99 -13.40
C LEU A 22 5.06 -41.53 -13.78
N ILE A 23 4.12 -42.47 -13.93
CA ILE A 23 2.72 -42.13 -14.25
C ILE A 23 2.03 -41.38 -13.11
N GLU A 24 2.29 -41.74 -11.86
CA GLU A 24 1.72 -41.08 -10.69
C GLU A 24 2.20 -39.62 -10.58
N LEU A 25 3.51 -39.38 -10.89
CA LEU A 25 4.05 -38.04 -10.96
C LEU A 25 3.34 -37.22 -12.05
N VAL A 26 3.17 -37.79 -13.25
CA VAL A 26 2.51 -37.08 -14.37
C VAL A 26 1.05 -36.73 -14.03
N ILE A 27 0.31 -37.66 -13.42
CA ILE A 27 -1.09 -37.42 -13.01
C ILE A 27 -1.15 -36.32 -11.92
N THR A 28 -0.26 -36.35 -10.95
CA THR A 28 -0.26 -35.33 -9.87
C THR A 28 0.05 -33.94 -10.40
N ILE A 29 1.04 -33.77 -11.27
CA ILE A 29 1.31 -32.45 -11.87
C ILE A 29 0.17 -31.98 -12.78
N ALA A 30 -0.51 -32.89 -13.50
CA ALA A 30 -1.66 -32.53 -14.31
C ALA A 30 -2.81 -31.99 -13.45
N ILE A 31 -3.12 -32.64 -12.31
CA ILE A 31 -4.16 -32.18 -11.38
C ILE A 31 -3.79 -30.82 -10.77
N ILE A 32 -2.54 -30.66 -10.34
CA ILE A 32 -2.06 -29.38 -9.79
C ILE A 32 -2.16 -28.25 -10.81
N ALA A 33 -1.83 -28.51 -12.09
CA ALA A 33 -1.94 -27.55 -13.17
C ALA A 33 -3.39 -27.06 -13.37
N ILE A 34 -4.36 -27.96 -13.32
CA ILE A 34 -5.79 -27.62 -13.45
C ILE A 34 -6.24 -26.73 -12.27
N ILE A 35 -5.89 -27.10 -11.05
CA ILE A 35 -6.24 -26.32 -9.86
C ILE A 35 -5.58 -24.93 -9.91
N ALA A 36 -4.30 -24.86 -10.28
CA ALA A 36 -3.57 -23.59 -10.40
C ALA A 36 -4.20 -22.66 -11.45
N ALA A 37 -4.67 -23.21 -12.58
CA ALA A 37 -5.32 -22.42 -13.62
C ALA A 37 -6.63 -21.75 -13.13
N MET A 38 -7.37 -22.39 -12.25
CA MET A 38 -8.60 -21.84 -11.66
C MET A 38 -8.31 -20.79 -10.57
N ALA A 39 -7.21 -20.96 -9.83
CA ALA A 39 -6.84 -20.06 -8.72
C ALA A 39 -6.19 -18.74 -9.19
N ALA A 40 -5.50 -18.77 -10.33
CA ALA A 40 -4.72 -17.61 -10.82
C ALA A 40 -5.52 -16.30 -10.96
N PRO A 41 -6.73 -16.26 -11.55
CA PRO A 41 -7.48 -15.01 -11.73
C PRO A 41 -7.94 -14.40 -10.40
N SER A 42 -8.31 -15.23 -9.42
CA SER A 42 -8.75 -14.74 -8.12
C SER A 42 -7.59 -14.12 -7.33
N MET A 43 -6.40 -14.70 -7.43
CA MET A 43 -5.18 -14.19 -6.78
C MET A 43 -4.75 -12.84 -7.34
N GLN A 44 -4.84 -12.64 -8.65
CA GLN A 44 -4.54 -11.34 -9.27
C GLN A 44 -5.47 -10.23 -8.75
N LYS A 45 -6.76 -10.51 -8.57
CA LYS A 45 -7.71 -9.56 -8.00
C LYS A 45 -7.33 -9.19 -6.56
N GLN A 46 -6.96 -10.17 -5.74
CA GLN A 46 -6.54 -9.94 -4.35
C GLN A 46 -5.26 -9.08 -4.29
N ILE A 47 -4.28 -9.35 -5.16
CA ILE A 47 -3.06 -8.54 -5.24
C ILE A 47 -3.38 -7.09 -5.61
N ARG A 48 -4.25 -6.85 -6.59
CA ARG A 48 -4.66 -5.49 -6.97
C ARG A 48 -5.37 -4.78 -5.82
N GLN A 49 -6.27 -5.45 -5.12
CA GLN A 49 -6.96 -4.90 -3.95
C GLN A 49 -5.99 -4.55 -2.83
N ALA A 50 -5.03 -5.43 -2.53
CA ALA A 50 -3.99 -5.18 -1.53
C ALA A 50 -3.14 -3.96 -1.90
N LYS A 51 -2.71 -3.87 -3.16
CA LYS A 51 -1.93 -2.73 -3.67
C LYS A 51 -2.68 -1.40 -3.61
N THR A 52 -4.00 -1.40 -3.95
CA THR A 52 -4.81 -0.19 -3.83
C THR A 52 -4.94 0.27 -2.38
N LYS A 53 -5.22 -0.68 -1.48
CA LYS A 53 -5.33 -0.40 -0.05
C LYS A 53 -4.02 0.12 0.54
N ASP A 54 -2.90 -0.49 0.16
CA ASP A 54 -1.57 -0.08 0.59
C ASP A 54 -1.26 1.36 0.13
N GLY A 55 -1.51 1.68 -1.13
CA GLY A 55 -1.37 3.05 -1.63
C GLY A 55 -2.25 4.06 -0.90
N ALA A 56 -3.50 3.71 -0.58
CA ALA A 56 -4.39 4.56 0.20
C ALA A 56 -3.86 4.78 1.63
N ASN A 57 -3.36 3.73 2.28
CA ASN A 57 -2.78 3.81 3.62
C ASN A 57 -1.53 4.69 3.65
N ILE A 58 -0.68 4.62 2.63
CA ILE A 58 0.53 5.47 2.52
C ILE A 58 0.13 6.94 2.40
N ILE A 59 -0.87 7.27 1.56
CA ILE A 59 -1.35 8.65 1.41
C ILE A 59 -1.95 9.15 2.74
N GLU A 60 -2.78 8.35 3.38
CA GLU A 60 -3.38 8.67 4.68
C GLU A 60 -2.31 8.91 5.76
N ALA A 61 -1.29 8.03 5.81
CA ALA A 61 -0.18 8.16 6.76
C ALA A 61 0.61 9.46 6.55
N ALA A 62 0.94 9.79 5.29
CA ALA A 62 1.67 11.01 4.96
C ALA A 62 0.88 12.28 5.34
N LEU A 63 -0.44 12.29 5.09
CA LEU A 63 -1.31 13.40 5.48
C LEU A 63 -1.41 13.55 7.01
N LYS A 64 -1.54 12.44 7.74
CA LYS A 64 -1.57 12.42 9.20
C LYS A 64 -0.24 12.85 9.82
N ASP A 65 0.87 12.41 9.23
CA ASP A 65 2.21 12.83 9.64
C ASP A 65 2.37 14.34 9.47
N ALA A 66 2.07 14.89 8.29
CA ALA A 66 2.12 16.31 8.03
C ALA A 66 1.28 17.14 9.02
N ARG A 67 0.03 16.70 9.26
CA ARG A 67 -0.83 17.36 10.25
C ARG A 67 -0.24 17.34 11.65
N THR A 68 0.31 16.20 12.07
CA THR A 68 0.92 16.04 13.39
C THR A 68 2.16 16.91 13.54
N GLN A 69 3.02 16.92 12.52
CA GLN A 69 4.22 17.75 12.49
C GLN A 69 3.89 19.25 12.54
N ALA A 70 2.83 19.68 11.83
CA ALA A 70 2.39 21.07 11.87
C ALA A 70 2.01 21.50 13.30
N MET A 71 1.33 20.65 14.04
CA MET A 71 0.93 20.95 15.42
C MET A 71 2.10 20.92 16.40
N ILE A 72 3.01 19.94 16.28
CA ILE A 72 4.15 19.78 17.20
C ILE A 72 5.17 20.92 16.99
N ALA A 73 5.55 21.17 15.75
CA ALA A 73 6.55 22.17 15.42
C ALA A 73 6.03 23.61 15.39
N GLN A 74 4.70 23.80 15.55
CA GLN A 74 4.03 25.10 15.43
C GLN A 74 4.38 25.82 14.12
N ARG A 75 4.52 25.04 13.04
CA ARG A 75 4.84 25.48 11.68
C ARG A 75 3.86 24.85 10.70
N SER A 76 3.53 25.59 9.65
CA SER A 76 2.76 24.99 8.54
C SER A 76 3.59 23.95 7.83
N THR A 77 2.93 22.83 7.50
CA THR A 77 3.50 21.75 6.68
C THR A 77 2.76 21.67 5.36
N ARG A 78 3.42 21.09 4.37
CA ARG A 78 2.85 20.86 3.04
C ARG A 78 3.11 19.43 2.62
N VAL A 79 2.10 18.80 2.08
CA VAL A 79 2.16 17.48 1.44
C VAL A 79 2.10 17.70 -0.06
N VAL A 80 3.14 17.32 -0.78
CA VAL A 80 3.21 17.42 -2.24
C VAL A 80 3.07 16.04 -2.85
N LEU A 81 2.10 15.85 -3.74
CA LEU A 81 1.93 14.64 -4.52
C LEU A 81 2.61 14.78 -5.87
N THR A 82 3.69 14.03 -6.08
CA THR A 82 4.30 13.86 -7.39
C THR A 82 3.68 12.63 -8.05
N ASN A 83 2.90 12.84 -9.11
CA ASN A 83 2.18 11.79 -9.83
C ASN A 83 2.61 11.76 -11.32
N SER A 84 3.86 11.38 -11.56
CA SER A 84 4.39 11.21 -12.91
C SER A 84 4.34 9.75 -13.35
N SER A 85 4.48 9.49 -14.65
CA SER A 85 4.53 8.12 -15.19
C SER A 85 5.75 7.32 -14.70
N SER A 86 6.85 7.99 -14.40
CA SER A 86 8.10 7.35 -13.96
C SER A 86 8.26 7.26 -12.45
N SER A 87 7.62 8.15 -11.70
CA SER A 87 7.77 8.23 -10.25
C SER A 87 6.49 8.74 -9.60
N LYS A 88 6.01 8.02 -8.61
CA LYS A 88 4.90 8.43 -7.76
C LYS A 88 5.35 8.48 -6.33
N LYS A 89 5.28 9.65 -5.75
CA LYS A 89 5.72 9.86 -4.38
C LYS A 89 4.94 10.98 -3.69
N ILE A 90 4.95 10.94 -2.38
CA ILE A 90 4.43 11.98 -1.52
C ILE A 90 5.58 12.50 -0.68
N THR A 91 5.81 13.80 -0.76
CA THR A 91 6.82 14.48 0.03
C THR A 91 6.15 15.38 1.06
N VAL A 92 6.52 15.24 2.31
CA VAL A 92 6.09 16.10 3.41
C VAL A 92 7.18 17.11 3.70
N LEU A 93 6.81 18.39 3.75
CA LEU A 93 7.73 19.52 3.88
C LEU A 93 7.23 20.48 4.97
N TYR A 94 8.14 21.12 5.68
CA TYR A 94 7.80 22.37 6.35
C TYR A 94 7.74 23.52 5.34
N VAL A 95 6.68 24.31 5.41
CA VAL A 95 6.57 25.53 4.61
C VAL A 95 7.62 26.54 5.07
N LYS A 96 8.32 27.15 4.13
CA LYS A 96 9.31 28.20 4.39
C LYS A 96 8.75 29.34 5.23
N ARG A 97 9.56 29.89 6.10
CA ARG A 97 9.18 31.04 6.95
C ARG A 97 9.36 32.38 6.26
N SER A 98 10.32 32.46 5.35
CA SER A 98 10.68 33.67 4.60
C SER A 98 10.73 33.37 3.11
N ALA A 99 10.60 34.41 2.28
CA ALA A 99 10.71 34.27 0.84
C ALA A 99 12.09 33.76 0.38
N THR A 100 13.13 33.98 1.20
CA THR A 100 14.51 33.57 0.93
C THR A 100 14.83 32.14 1.39
N ASP A 101 13.97 31.55 2.24
CA ASP A 101 14.20 30.20 2.77
C ASP A 101 13.74 29.15 1.75
N ALA A 102 14.36 27.97 1.81
CA ALA A 102 13.86 26.78 1.13
C ALA A 102 12.88 26.02 2.02
N ASP A 103 11.98 25.26 1.40
CA ASP A 103 11.19 24.30 2.16
C ASP A 103 12.09 23.19 2.70
N GLU A 104 11.84 22.77 3.93
CA GLU A 104 12.58 21.73 4.61
C GLU A 104 11.85 20.39 4.48
N MET A 105 12.49 19.40 3.86
CA MET A 105 11.89 18.08 3.69
C MET A 105 11.89 17.32 5.02
N LEU A 106 10.72 16.80 5.39
CA LEU A 106 10.50 15.99 6.60
C LEU A 106 10.53 14.50 6.29
N SER A 107 9.71 14.09 5.33
CA SER A 107 9.56 12.67 4.96
C SER A 107 9.18 12.52 3.50
N ASP A 108 9.54 11.37 2.94
CA ASP A 108 9.26 11.01 1.55
C ASP A 108 8.69 9.59 1.51
N TYR A 109 7.52 9.43 0.88
CA TYR A 109 6.81 8.17 0.76
C TYR A 109 6.72 7.75 -0.70
N THR A 110 7.31 6.62 -1.04
CA THR A 110 7.25 6.09 -2.40
C THR A 110 5.98 5.28 -2.59
N LEU A 111 5.30 5.52 -3.71
CA LEU A 111 4.08 4.82 -4.12
C LEU A 111 4.38 3.86 -5.27
N ASP A 112 3.58 2.81 -5.41
CA ASP A 112 3.69 1.91 -6.55
C ASP A 112 3.38 2.69 -7.85
N LYS A 113 4.25 2.55 -8.85
CA LYS A 113 4.15 3.27 -10.12
C LYS A 113 2.85 2.98 -10.90
N ASN A 114 2.26 1.81 -10.68
CA ASN A 114 1.04 1.39 -11.36
C ASN A 114 -0.24 1.87 -10.66
N LEU A 115 -0.14 2.57 -9.52
CA LEU A 115 -1.29 3.21 -8.89
C LEU A 115 -1.78 4.35 -9.76
N THR A 116 -3.08 4.45 -9.95
CA THR A 116 -3.72 5.64 -10.51
C THR A 116 -4.23 6.49 -9.36
N ILE A 117 -3.73 7.71 -9.23
CA ILE A 117 -4.10 8.64 -8.18
C ILE A 117 -4.74 9.85 -8.86
N THR A 118 -5.98 10.15 -8.48
CA THR A 118 -6.69 11.33 -8.95
C THR A 118 -7.04 12.21 -7.77
N ALA A 119 -6.78 13.51 -7.90
CA ALA A 119 -7.16 14.49 -6.89
C ALA A 119 -8.41 15.26 -7.34
N SER A 120 -9.20 15.69 -6.39
CA SER A 120 -10.31 16.62 -6.62
C SER A 120 -10.17 17.79 -5.64
N PRO A 121 -10.05 19.00 -6.17
CA PRO A 121 -10.02 19.40 -7.59
C PRO A 121 -8.83 18.85 -8.39
N SER A 122 -9.01 18.65 -9.69
CA SER A 122 -8.05 17.91 -10.55
C SER A 122 -6.66 18.54 -10.68
N ALA A 123 -6.55 19.84 -10.46
CA ALA A 123 -5.30 20.58 -10.49
C ALA A 123 -4.52 20.53 -9.16
N LEU A 124 -5.03 19.81 -8.16
CA LEU A 124 -4.42 19.80 -6.85
C LEU A 124 -3.16 18.94 -6.82
N THR A 125 -2.04 19.58 -6.56
CA THR A 125 -0.73 18.92 -6.38
C THR A 125 -0.25 18.91 -4.93
N ALA A 126 -0.85 19.75 -4.07
CA ALA A 126 -0.42 19.87 -2.68
C ALA A 126 -1.58 20.18 -1.72
N VAL A 127 -1.41 19.73 -0.47
CA VAL A 127 -2.27 20.07 0.68
C VAL A 127 -1.38 20.60 1.80
N SER A 128 -1.74 21.75 2.36
CA SER A 128 -1.01 22.36 3.46
C SER A 128 -1.80 22.30 4.76
N PHE A 129 -1.13 21.98 5.87
CA PHE A 129 -1.70 21.95 7.20
C PHE A 129 -1.13 23.07 8.05
N THR A 130 -1.95 23.69 8.86
CA THR A 130 -1.52 24.71 9.82
C THR A 130 -1.49 24.19 11.25
N PRO A 131 -0.72 24.83 12.17
CA PRO A 131 -0.74 24.49 13.58
C PRO A 131 -2.12 24.53 14.23
N TYR A 132 -3.03 25.31 13.66
CA TYR A 132 -4.37 25.58 14.18
C TYR A 132 -5.43 24.59 13.66
N LYS A 133 -5.02 23.39 13.22
CA LYS A 133 -5.89 22.33 12.71
C LYS A 133 -6.73 22.77 11.50
N LYS A 134 -6.15 23.53 10.60
CA LYS A 134 -6.78 23.87 9.31
C LYS A 134 -5.98 23.31 8.17
N ALA A 135 -6.69 22.84 7.13
CA ALA A 135 -6.10 22.36 5.89
C ALA A 135 -6.46 23.31 4.75
N TYR A 136 -5.51 23.49 3.83
CA TYR A 136 -5.63 24.34 2.66
C TYR A 136 -5.23 23.61 1.40
N GLN A 137 -5.86 23.92 0.30
CA GLN A 137 -5.45 23.43 -1.01
C GLN A 137 -4.32 24.30 -1.57
N GLY A 138 -3.26 23.67 -2.13
CA GLY A 138 -2.17 24.34 -2.82
C GLY A 138 -0.90 24.56 -2.00
N ASP A 139 0.04 25.29 -2.63
CA ASP A 139 1.44 25.39 -2.22
C ASP A 139 1.71 26.38 -1.10
N THR A 140 0.82 27.28 -0.82
CA THR A 140 1.08 28.36 0.14
C THR A 140 0.09 28.26 1.29
N GLY A 141 0.61 28.35 2.53
CA GLY A 141 -0.22 28.49 3.73
C GLY A 141 -1.07 29.78 3.75
N THR A 142 -1.12 30.50 2.65
CA THR A 142 -1.88 31.71 2.39
C THR A 142 -2.87 31.56 1.24
N GLY A 143 -3.01 30.34 0.67
CA GLY A 143 -4.03 30.06 -0.34
C GLY A 143 -5.43 30.26 0.24
N THR A 144 -6.39 30.66 -0.59
CA THR A 144 -7.80 30.74 -0.24
C THR A 144 -8.22 29.45 0.43
N VAL A 145 -8.66 29.55 1.70
CA VAL A 145 -9.38 28.45 2.37
C VAL A 145 -10.63 28.22 1.52
N THR A 146 -10.57 27.24 0.66
CA THR A 146 -11.81 26.77 0.09
C THR A 146 -12.40 25.83 1.13
N ASP A 147 -13.62 26.11 1.58
CA ASP A 147 -14.41 25.23 2.46
C ASP A 147 -14.66 23.84 1.83
N SER A 148 -14.14 23.61 0.65
CA SER A 148 -14.27 22.36 -0.09
C SER A 148 -13.24 21.35 0.34
N SER A 149 -13.74 20.18 0.74
CA SER A 149 -12.93 19.00 1.03
C SER A 149 -12.05 18.62 -0.17
N THR A 150 -10.81 18.27 0.13
CA THR A 150 -9.90 17.70 -0.86
C THR A 150 -10.03 16.18 -0.86
N ASN A 151 -10.16 15.59 -2.02
CA ASN A 151 -10.29 14.14 -2.16
C ASN A 151 -9.16 13.57 -3.02
N PHE A 152 -8.53 12.50 -2.53
CA PHE A 152 -7.60 11.69 -3.31
C PHE A 152 -8.25 10.34 -3.56
N SER A 153 -8.43 9.97 -4.82
CA SER A 153 -8.92 8.65 -5.20
C SER A 153 -7.76 7.79 -5.68
N VAL A 154 -7.68 6.57 -5.19
CA VAL A 154 -6.59 5.62 -5.44
C VAL A 154 -7.13 4.36 -6.06
N CYS A 155 -6.53 3.94 -7.17
CA CYS A 155 -6.86 2.75 -7.94
C CYS A 155 -5.59 1.99 -8.38
N TYR A 156 -5.68 0.65 -8.46
CA TYR A 156 -4.63 -0.21 -9.02
C TYR A 156 -5.20 -1.11 -10.12
N GLY A 157 -5.44 -0.53 -11.31
CA GLY A 157 -6.04 -1.24 -12.44
C GLY A 157 -7.53 -1.54 -12.28
N ALA A 158 -8.15 -1.92 -13.39
CA ALA A 158 -9.59 -2.19 -13.48
C ALA A 158 -10.01 -3.35 -12.56
N GLY A 159 -11.19 -3.22 -11.97
CA GLY A 159 -11.81 -4.23 -11.10
C GLY A 159 -11.22 -4.31 -9.69
N SER A 160 -10.23 -3.48 -9.32
CA SER A 160 -9.81 -3.32 -7.92
C SER A 160 -10.77 -2.41 -7.15
N ASP A 161 -10.71 -2.49 -5.82
CA ASP A 161 -11.46 -1.56 -4.97
C ASP A 161 -10.91 -0.14 -5.14
N LYS A 162 -11.80 0.85 -5.18
CA LYS A 162 -11.45 2.26 -5.19
C LYS A 162 -11.47 2.79 -3.76
N TYR A 163 -10.37 3.41 -3.32
CA TYR A 163 -10.30 4.11 -2.05
C TYR A 163 -10.29 5.61 -2.29
N THR A 164 -11.00 6.34 -1.42
CA THR A 164 -11.01 7.80 -1.42
C THR A 164 -10.58 8.30 -0.06
N ILE A 165 -9.55 9.13 -0.03
CA ILE A 165 -9.05 9.82 1.15
C ILE A 165 -9.54 11.27 1.06
N MET A 166 -10.34 11.69 2.03
CA MET A 166 -10.90 13.02 2.12
C MET A 166 -10.19 13.80 3.22
N VAL A 167 -9.82 15.04 2.91
CA VAL A 167 -9.29 16.01 3.87
C VAL A 167 -10.23 17.19 3.90
N ASP A 168 -10.84 17.47 5.05
CA ASP A 168 -11.72 18.64 5.22
C ASP A 168 -10.95 19.90 5.67
N ALA A 169 -11.62 21.05 5.67
CA ALA A 169 -11.05 22.32 6.09
C ALA A 169 -10.58 22.32 7.56
N SER A 170 -11.15 21.46 8.40
CA SER A 170 -10.77 21.27 9.81
C SER A 170 -9.62 20.27 9.97
N SER A 171 -8.98 19.92 8.85
CA SER A 171 -7.90 18.93 8.76
C SER A 171 -8.26 17.52 9.24
N ASN A 172 -9.55 17.12 9.24
CA ASN A 172 -9.89 15.72 9.45
C ASN A 172 -9.57 14.92 8.19
N ILE A 173 -9.02 13.76 8.38
CA ILE A 173 -8.61 12.84 7.31
C ILE A 173 -9.43 11.58 7.45
N VAL A 174 -10.23 11.29 6.44
CA VAL A 174 -11.11 10.12 6.40
C VAL A 174 -10.84 9.32 5.15
N THR A 175 -10.54 8.04 5.32
CA THR A 175 -10.37 7.10 4.21
C THR A 175 -11.60 6.20 4.12
N SER A 176 -12.18 6.13 2.94
CA SER A 176 -13.36 5.31 2.64
C SER A 176 -13.15 4.47 1.39
N LYS A 177 -13.76 3.29 1.39
CA LYS A 177 -13.84 2.44 0.19
C LYS A 177 -15.09 2.84 -0.59
N ASN A 178 -14.91 3.34 -1.82
CA ASN A 178 -16.00 3.88 -2.65
C ASN A 178 -16.00 3.25 -4.04
N GLY A 179 -16.64 2.08 -4.18
CA GLY A 179 -16.84 1.40 -5.46
C GLY A 179 -15.61 0.66 -5.99
N THR A 180 -15.55 0.52 -7.29
CA THR A 180 -14.50 -0.19 -8.03
C THR A 180 -13.84 0.72 -9.04
N CYS A 181 -12.59 0.42 -9.35
CA CYS A 181 -11.81 1.11 -10.36
C CYS A 181 -12.25 0.67 -11.78
N SER A 182 -12.42 1.60 -12.65
CA SER A 182 -12.71 1.38 -14.09
C SER A 182 -11.43 1.30 -14.90
#